data_17e75f5527f8941627348f9cd03f4831
#
_entry.id   17e75f5527f8941627348f9cd03f4831
#
_cell.length_a   1.000
_cell.length_b   1.000
_cell.length_c   1.000
_cell.angle_alpha   90.00
_cell.angle_beta   90.00
_cell.angle_gamma   90.00
#
_symmetry.space_group_name_H-M   'P 1'
#
loop_
_entity.id
_entity.type
_entity.pdbx_description
1 polymer ?
#
loop_
_entity_poly.entity_id
_entity_poly.type
_entity_poly.pdbx_seq_one_letter_code
_entity_poly.pdbx_strand_id
1 'polypeptide(L)'
;MTLEQQSQNYLLESFNETRKTTLALVRNLQRDDYGVQTAMFMSPPKWHIGHVSWLNEIVLSKTQKDYKFYSNELSEYLNSYYNQFGKPHDKSKRGVMSRPTVDEILKYFDVITDRVREVISNPLEKEAEYLFTMAIHHECQHQELLVYDLQHLLGEQYKPAKINEVPISSNSEKKSITINGGLYNMGYSGKDYCYDIELPEHKTYLNDYQIDNFLVSNAEYLKFMNEGGYNDYSFWLSDGWDIVKKNEWNAPMYWEKDGNEWITRDFVGKRKINKNEPVCHISFYEASAYCKWANKRLPTEAEWEKAALWNDEKEVKTDFPWGSEKPTDSHANLLESNVWNCSNIGSYENGKSSYGCYQMI
;
A
#
# COMPACT_ATOMS: atom_id res chain seq x y z
N MET A 1 17.46 -13.42 28.71
CA MET A 1 16.79 -12.20 28.21
C MET A 1 15.32 -12.33 28.59
N THR A 2 14.75 -11.34 29.24
CA THR A 2 13.32 -11.35 29.58
C THR A 2 12.46 -11.12 28.35
N LEU A 3 11.15 -11.46 28.39
CA LEU A 3 10.23 -11.19 27.27
C LEU A 3 10.16 -9.68 26.96
N GLU A 4 10.21 -8.83 27.97
CA GLU A 4 10.26 -7.37 27.79
C GLU A 4 11.52 -6.91 27.07
N GLN A 5 12.69 -7.47 27.39
CA GLN A 5 13.92 -7.20 26.67
C GLN A 5 13.90 -7.68 25.22
N GLN A 6 13.20 -8.78 24.94
CA GLN A 6 13.02 -9.27 23.56
C GLN A 6 12.11 -8.34 22.75
N SER A 7 10.99 -7.89 23.33
CA SER A 7 10.08 -6.92 22.69
C SER A 7 10.78 -5.61 22.39
N GLN A 8 11.53 -5.07 23.35
CA GLN A 8 12.28 -3.83 23.19
C GLN A 8 13.36 -3.91 22.12
N ASN A 9 14.14 -5.01 22.08
CA ASN A 9 15.12 -5.23 21.03
C ASN A 9 14.47 -5.30 19.65
N TYR A 10 13.33 -5.99 19.53
CA TYR A 10 12.58 -6.09 18.29
C TYR A 10 12.08 -4.71 17.81
N LEU A 11 11.56 -3.88 18.72
CA LEU A 11 11.10 -2.53 18.39
C LEU A 11 12.26 -1.66 17.84
N LEU A 12 13.43 -1.69 18.51
CA LEU A 12 14.60 -0.95 18.09
C LEU A 12 15.15 -1.43 16.73
N GLU A 13 15.22 -2.74 16.51
CA GLU A 13 15.64 -3.32 15.24
C GLU A 13 14.67 -2.95 14.12
N SER A 14 13.36 -3.12 14.34
CA SER A 14 12.32 -2.77 13.38
C SER A 14 12.36 -1.29 13.02
N PHE A 15 12.50 -0.41 13.99
CA PHE A 15 12.66 1.03 13.74
C PHE A 15 13.90 1.32 12.88
N ASN A 16 15.05 0.77 13.22
CA ASN A 16 16.28 1.01 12.48
C ASN A 16 16.19 0.53 11.02
N GLU A 17 15.64 -0.67 10.78
CA GLU A 17 15.48 -1.19 9.42
C GLU A 17 14.45 -0.37 8.62
N THR A 18 13.37 0.08 9.24
CA THR A 18 12.39 0.97 8.60
C THR A 18 13.02 2.28 8.16
N ARG A 19 13.78 2.95 9.06
CA ARG A 19 14.49 4.21 8.72
C ARG A 19 15.52 4.01 7.60
N LYS A 20 16.26 2.93 7.65
CA LYS A 20 17.24 2.55 6.62
C LYS A 20 16.57 2.30 5.26
N THR A 21 15.42 1.61 5.25
CA THR A 21 14.65 1.36 4.03
C THR A 21 14.14 2.66 3.41
N THR A 22 13.60 3.59 4.20
CA THR A 22 13.18 4.92 3.72
C THR A 22 14.33 5.65 3.00
N LEU A 23 15.52 5.69 3.59
CA LEU A 23 16.70 6.31 2.95
C LEU A 23 17.17 5.54 1.71
N ALA A 24 17.07 4.21 1.70
CA ALA A 24 17.46 3.40 0.56
C ALA A 24 16.58 3.68 -0.67
N LEU A 25 15.27 3.91 -0.47
CA LEU A 25 14.33 4.27 -1.53
C LEU A 25 14.67 5.59 -2.24
N VAL A 26 15.25 6.54 -1.53
CA VAL A 26 15.59 7.87 -2.09
C VAL A 26 17.05 8.03 -2.45
N ARG A 27 17.90 7.01 -2.20
CA ARG A 27 19.36 7.08 -2.37
C ARG A 27 19.79 7.48 -3.78
N ASN A 28 19.06 7.04 -4.80
CA ASN A 28 19.43 7.23 -6.21
C ASN A 28 18.76 8.47 -6.84
N LEU A 29 18.03 9.26 -6.04
CA LEU A 29 17.39 10.48 -6.52
C LEU A 29 18.40 11.61 -6.71
N GLN A 30 18.21 12.39 -7.77
CA GLN A 30 18.87 13.68 -7.94
C GLN A 30 18.22 14.72 -7.01
N ARG A 31 18.95 15.80 -6.67
CA ARG A 31 18.41 16.83 -5.77
C ARG A 31 17.10 17.44 -6.24
N ASP A 32 16.92 17.60 -7.54
CA ASP A 32 15.73 18.20 -8.12
C ASP A 32 14.52 17.27 -8.02
N ASP A 33 14.70 15.95 -8.02
CA ASP A 33 13.62 14.97 -7.91
C ASP A 33 12.85 15.09 -6.59
N TYR A 34 13.54 15.48 -5.51
CA TYR A 34 12.97 15.53 -4.18
C TYR A 34 11.83 16.52 -4.00
N GLY A 35 11.76 17.57 -4.82
CA GLY A 35 10.79 18.65 -4.68
C GLY A 35 9.63 18.58 -5.67
N VAL A 36 9.67 17.71 -6.65
CA VAL A 36 8.72 17.71 -7.77
C VAL A 36 7.42 16.99 -7.40
N GLN A 37 6.31 17.59 -7.83
CA GLN A 37 4.96 17.03 -7.76
C GLN A 37 4.29 17.26 -9.12
N THR A 38 4.05 16.19 -9.87
CA THR A 38 3.47 16.27 -11.23
C THR A 38 1.96 15.99 -11.25
N ALA A 39 1.41 15.52 -10.14
CA ALA A 39 -0.02 15.25 -10.02
C ALA A 39 -0.54 15.59 -8.61
N MET A 40 -1.83 15.96 -8.52
CA MET A 40 -2.45 16.33 -7.23
C MET A 40 -2.57 15.17 -6.24
N PHE A 41 -2.55 13.94 -6.73
CA PHE A 41 -2.66 12.73 -5.89
C PHE A 41 -1.34 12.29 -5.28
N MET A 42 -0.19 12.73 -5.81
CA MET A 42 1.13 12.39 -5.30
C MET A 42 1.68 13.44 -4.31
N SER A 43 2.77 13.10 -3.65
CA SER A 43 3.56 14.02 -2.82
C SER A 43 5.03 13.96 -3.22
N PRO A 44 5.79 15.06 -3.08
CA PRO A 44 7.23 15.05 -3.37
C PRO A 44 7.99 14.12 -2.41
N PRO A 45 9.06 13.46 -2.85
CA PRO A 45 9.88 12.60 -1.98
C PRO A 45 10.32 13.27 -0.67
N LYS A 46 10.75 14.55 -0.71
CA LYS A 46 11.13 15.29 0.51
C LYS A 46 9.99 15.42 1.52
N TRP A 47 8.75 15.49 1.05
CA TRP A 47 7.60 15.58 1.92
C TRP A 47 7.37 14.26 2.66
N HIS A 48 7.47 13.10 1.98
CA HIS A 48 7.36 11.78 2.63
C HIS A 48 8.40 11.61 3.73
N ILE A 49 9.67 11.90 3.45
CA ILE A 49 10.77 11.80 4.43
C ILE A 49 10.51 12.71 5.64
N GLY A 50 10.07 13.94 5.38
CA GLY A 50 9.74 14.89 6.44
C GLY A 50 8.54 14.45 7.26
N HIS A 51 7.47 14.00 6.61
CA HIS A 51 6.20 13.63 7.27
C HIS A 51 6.35 12.40 8.18
N VAL A 52 7.08 11.37 7.78
CA VAL A 52 7.34 10.23 8.68
C VAL A 52 8.20 10.63 9.88
N SER A 53 9.13 11.58 9.69
CA SER A 53 9.89 12.14 10.81
C SER A 53 9.02 13.00 11.72
N TRP A 54 8.11 13.76 11.14
CA TRP A 54 7.13 14.55 11.89
C TRP A 54 6.24 13.68 12.79
N LEU A 55 5.71 12.55 12.29
CA LEU A 55 4.90 11.68 13.13
C LEU A 55 5.73 11.06 14.27
N ASN A 56 6.96 10.65 14.00
CA ASN A 56 7.88 10.19 15.04
C ASN A 56 8.12 11.30 16.10
N GLU A 57 8.25 12.55 15.69
CA GLU A 57 8.40 13.69 16.61
C GLU A 57 7.12 13.95 17.42
N ILE A 58 5.93 13.77 16.83
CA ILE A 58 4.66 13.82 17.58
C ILE A 58 4.63 12.72 18.64
N VAL A 59 5.06 11.51 18.33
CA VAL A 59 5.14 10.42 19.32
C VAL A 59 6.12 10.78 20.45
N LEU A 60 7.28 11.31 20.13
CA LEU A 60 8.23 11.79 21.13
C LEU A 60 7.58 12.85 22.04
N SER A 61 6.82 13.79 21.48
CA SER A 61 6.17 14.85 22.26
C SER A 61 5.07 14.34 23.20
N LYS A 62 4.48 13.18 22.90
CA LYS A 62 3.48 12.53 23.76
C LYS A 62 4.11 11.64 24.84
N THR A 63 5.29 11.12 24.59
CA THR A 63 5.94 10.14 25.46
C THR A 63 7.03 10.75 26.34
N GLN A 64 7.53 11.96 26.01
CA GLN A 64 8.59 12.64 26.74
C GLN A 64 8.06 13.93 27.37
N LYS A 65 8.24 14.05 28.69
CA LYS A 65 7.88 15.28 29.43
C LYS A 65 8.74 16.46 28.95
N ASP A 66 8.10 17.62 28.78
CA ASP A 66 8.76 18.87 28.38
C ASP A 66 9.50 18.80 27.04
N TYR A 67 9.04 17.92 26.12
CA TYR A 67 9.63 17.75 24.80
C TYR A 67 9.65 19.09 24.03
N LYS A 68 10.78 19.37 23.39
CA LYS A 68 10.95 20.56 22.54
C LYS A 68 11.02 20.13 21.08
N PHE A 69 10.05 20.58 20.29
CA PHE A 69 10.02 20.35 18.86
C PHE A 69 11.29 20.88 18.18
N TYR A 70 11.74 20.17 17.16
CA TYR A 70 12.87 20.58 16.34
C TYR A 70 12.59 21.92 15.63
N SER A 71 11.39 22.07 15.06
CA SER A 71 10.92 23.30 14.43
C SER A 71 9.39 23.32 14.38
N ASN A 72 8.77 24.38 14.89
CA ASN A 72 7.32 24.58 14.78
C ASN A 72 6.89 24.78 13.32
N GLU A 73 7.69 25.45 12.51
CA GLU A 73 7.40 25.69 11.10
C GLU A 73 7.38 24.36 10.30
N LEU A 74 8.33 23.46 10.56
CA LEU A 74 8.31 22.13 9.95
C LEU A 74 7.11 21.32 10.40
N SER A 75 6.73 21.42 11.67
CA SER A 75 5.56 20.72 12.20
C SER A 75 4.27 21.13 11.49
N GLU A 76 4.08 22.41 11.20
CA GLU A 76 2.92 22.89 10.43
C GLU A 76 2.97 22.42 8.97
N TYR A 77 4.11 22.52 8.30
CA TYR A 77 4.28 22.13 6.90
C TYR A 77 4.06 20.63 6.67
N LEU A 78 4.52 19.80 7.59
CA LEU A 78 4.52 18.35 7.47
C LEU A 78 3.24 17.69 8.00
N ASN A 79 2.33 18.44 8.62
CA ASN A 79 1.02 17.96 9.06
C ASN A 79 0.10 17.67 7.86
N SER A 80 -0.49 16.47 7.83
CA SER A 80 -1.34 16.00 6.74
C SER A 80 -2.85 16.06 7.04
N TYR A 81 -3.26 15.57 8.22
CA TYR A 81 -4.69 15.37 8.55
C TYR A 81 -5.07 15.79 9.96
N TYR A 82 -4.11 16.04 10.82
CA TYR A 82 -4.36 16.17 12.25
C TYR A 82 -4.66 17.63 12.65
N ASN A 83 -5.94 18.01 12.62
CA ASN A 83 -6.37 19.36 12.98
C ASN A 83 -5.95 19.79 14.40
N GLN A 84 -5.71 18.84 15.31
CA GLN A 84 -5.21 19.11 16.67
C GLN A 84 -3.77 19.65 16.70
N PHE A 85 -3.01 19.48 15.62
CA PHE A 85 -1.63 20.00 15.49
C PHE A 85 -1.54 21.18 14.50
N GLY A 86 -2.64 21.89 14.26
CA GLY A 86 -2.72 23.01 13.34
C GLY A 86 -3.47 22.68 12.05
N LYS A 87 -3.51 23.65 11.14
CA LYS A 87 -4.15 23.45 9.84
C LYS A 87 -3.31 22.51 8.96
N PRO A 88 -3.89 21.40 8.46
CA PRO A 88 -3.17 20.51 7.57
C PRO A 88 -2.71 21.22 6.30
N HIS A 89 -1.50 20.90 5.81
CA HIS A 89 -0.99 21.43 4.57
C HIS A 89 -1.71 20.80 3.37
N ASP A 90 -2.16 21.63 2.43
CA ASP A 90 -2.89 21.21 1.23
C ASP A 90 -2.01 20.27 0.37
N LYS A 91 -2.49 19.03 0.18
CA LYS A 91 -1.76 18.00 -0.58
C LYS A 91 -1.37 18.49 -1.98
N SER A 92 -2.26 19.22 -2.67
CA SER A 92 -2.02 19.72 -4.03
C SER A 92 -0.90 20.76 -4.14
N LYS A 93 -0.45 21.30 -2.99
CA LYS A 93 0.55 22.37 -2.92
C LYS A 93 1.89 21.92 -2.36
N ARG A 94 2.07 20.66 -2.08
CA ARG A 94 3.32 20.14 -1.47
C ARG A 94 4.55 20.34 -2.39
N GLY A 95 4.36 20.29 -3.68
CA GLY A 95 5.43 20.45 -4.68
C GLY A 95 5.74 21.89 -5.10
N VAL A 96 4.92 22.89 -4.71
CA VAL A 96 5.20 24.29 -5.06
C VAL A 96 6.06 25.00 -4.02
N MET A 97 6.42 24.34 -2.93
CA MET A 97 7.22 24.90 -1.85
C MET A 97 8.69 24.52 -1.98
N SER A 98 9.56 25.51 -2.17
CA SER A 98 11.01 25.30 -2.21
C SER A 98 11.61 25.09 -0.83
N ARG A 99 10.97 25.56 0.24
CA ARG A 99 11.35 25.37 1.65
C ARG A 99 10.38 24.42 2.33
N PRO A 100 10.88 23.55 3.27
CA PRO A 100 12.30 23.34 3.57
C PRO A 100 13.08 22.76 2.40
N THR A 101 14.39 22.98 2.39
CA THR A 101 15.31 22.37 1.41
C THR A 101 15.46 20.86 1.67
N VAL A 102 16.00 20.13 0.70
CA VAL A 102 16.28 18.68 0.86
C VAL A 102 17.23 18.44 2.04
N ASP A 103 18.29 19.25 2.18
CA ASP A 103 19.26 19.11 3.25
C ASP A 103 18.66 19.36 4.63
N GLU A 104 17.75 20.33 4.75
CA GLU A 104 17.03 20.59 6.00
C GLU A 104 16.13 19.42 6.37
N ILE A 105 15.43 18.80 5.41
CA ILE A 105 14.58 17.62 5.64
C ILE A 105 15.41 16.40 6.02
N LEU A 106 16.52 16.13 5.33
CA LEU A 106 17.40 15.00 5.67
C LEU A 106 18.02 15.18 7.06
N LYS A 107 18.45 16.39 7.39
CA LYS A 107 18.93 16.71 8.75
C LYS A 107 17.85 16.51 9.81
N TYR A 108 16.63 16.93 9.52
CA TYR A 108 15.47 16.69 10.40
C TYR A 108 15.24 15.20 10.61
N PHE A 109 15.25 14.42 9.52
CA PHE A 109 15.14 12.97 9.57
C PHE A 109 16.18 12.33 10.49
N ASP A 110 17.47 12.71 10.35
CA ASP A 110 18.56 12.17 11.16
C ASP A 110 18.41 12.53 12.63
N VAL A 111 18.12 13.79 12.95
CA VAL A 111 17.95 14.25 14.34
C VAL A 111 16.78 13.54 15.03
N ILE A 112 15.65 13.38 14.33
CA ILE A 112 14.50 12.68 14.92
C ILE A 112 14.79 11.19 15.06
N THR A 113 15.49 10.58 14.10
CA THR A 113 15.94 9.19 14.21
C THR A 113 16.78 8.96 15.47
N ASP A 114 17.73 9.82 15.76
CA ASP A 114 18.59 9.68 16.93
C ASP A 114 17.81 9.89 18.24
N ARG A 115 16.90 10.86 18.29
CA ARG A 115 16.03 11.08 19.47
C ARG A 115 15.11 9.88 19.75
N VAL A 116 14.51 9.28 18.70
CA VAL A 116 13.69 8.09 18.87
C VAL A 116 14.54 6.92 19.36
N ARG A 117 15.73 6.68 18.77
CA ARG A 117 16.64 5.62 19.19
C ARG A 117 17.00 5.74 20.67
N GLU A 118 17.31 6.94 21.13
CA GLU A 118 17.60 7.19 22.54
C GLU A 118 16.45 6.77 23.45
N VAL A 119 15.22 7.11 23.07
CA VAL A 119 14.03 6.79 23.88
C VAL A 119 13.72 5.29 23.86
N ILE A 120 13.65 4.66 22.67
CA ILE A 120 13.28 3.25 22.53
C ILE A 120 14.39 2.27 22.98
N SER A 121 15.61 2.77 23.21
CA SER A 121 16.69 1.98 23.83
C SER A 121 16.50 1.78 25.35
N ASN A 122 15.55 2.49 25.95
CA ASN A 122 15.19 2.38 27.36
C ASN A 122 13.83 1.67 27.52
N PRO A 123 13.52 1.06 28.69
CA PRO A 123 12.22 0.50 28.95
C PRO A 123 11.08 1.51 28.70
N LEU A 124 10.03 1.08 28.03
CA LEU A 124 8.88 1.90 27.66
C LEU A 124 7.63 1.47 28.43
N GLU A 125 6.77 2.42 28.72
CA GLU A 125 5.39 2.16 29.06
C GLU A 125 4.66 1.57 27.85
N LYS A 126 3.67 0.71 28.06
CA LYS A 126 2.92 0.03 26.97
C LYS A 126 2.30 0.96 25.96
N GLU A 127 1.80 2.10 26.41
CA GLU A 127 1.24 3.12 25.50
C GLU A 127 2.32 3.73 24.60
N ALA A 128 3.51 3.98 25.12
CA ALA A 128 4.64 4.47 24.33
C ALA A 128 5.12 3.42 23.33
N GLU A 129 5.22 2.16 23.73
CA GLU A 129 5.55 1.03 22.84
C GLU A 129 4.55 0.94 21.67
N TYR A 130 3.24 1.03 21.95
CA TYR A 130 2.21 1.05 20.94
C TYR A 130 2.36 2.24 19.97
N LEU A 131 2.60 3.45 20.48
CA LEU A 131 2.75 4.63 19.65
C LEU A 131 3.98 4.58 18.74
N PHE A 132 5.12 4.07 19.20
CA PHE A 132 6.29 3.86 18.35
C PHE A 132 6.07 2.74 17.33
N THR A 133 5.37 1.67 17.70
CA THR A 133 4.98 0.62 16.75
C THR A 133 4.08 1.18 15.65
N MET A 134 3.09 1.99 16.02
CA MET A 134 2.24 2.70 15.06
C MET A 134 3.06 3.61 14.12
N ALA A 135 4.04 4.33 14.64
CA ALA A 135 4.90 5.20 13.81
C ALA A 135 5.75 4.40 12.81
N ILE A 136 6.24 3.21 13.19
CA ILE A 136 6.94 2.29 12.28
C ILE A 136 6.01 1.84 11.14
N HIS A 137 4.82 1.37 11.47
CA HIS A 137 3.85 0.94 10.44
C HIS A 137 3.41 2.08 9.52
N HIS A 138 3.21 3.28 10.07
CA HIS A 138 2.93 4.48 9.28
C HIS A 138 4.09 4.82 8.33
N GLU A 139 5.33 4.68 8.76
CA GLU A 139 6.48 4.89 7.88
C GLU A 139 6.54 3.83 6.77
N CYS A 140 6.21 2.56 7.06
CA CYS A 140 6.09 1.52 6.04
C CYS A 140 5.00 1.85 5.00
N GLN A 141 3.84 2.37 5.42
CA GLN A 141 2.83 2.87 4.48
C GLN A 141 3.37 4.00 3.60
N HIS A 142 4.14 4.92 4.19
CA HIS A 142 4.75 6.01 3.42
C HIS A 142 5.87 5.55 2.49
N GLN A 143 6.56 4.45 2.77
CA GLN A 143 7.48 3.80 1.82
C GLN A 143 6.73 3.28 0.60
N GLU A 144 5.59 2.64 0.78
CA GLU A 144 4.72 2.20 -0.31
C GLU A 144 4.23 3.38 -1.15
N LEU A 145 3.67 4.41 -0.53
CA LEU A 145 3.23 5.63 -1.21
C LEU A 145 4.38 6.32 -1.96
N LEU A 146 5.57 6.37 -1.38
CA LEU A 146 6.75 6.93 -2.02
C LEU A 146 7.12 6.15 -3.28
N VAL A 147 7.01 4.82 -3.27
CA VAL A 147 7.27 3.98 -4.46
C VAL A 147 6.24 4.27 -5.56
N TYR A 148 4.94 4.44 -5.24
CA TYR A 148 3.93 4.86 -6.22
C TYR A 148 4.29 6.20 -6.85
N ASP A 149 4.64 7.16 -6.00
CA ASP A 149 4.94 8.52 -6.43
C ASP A 149 6.22 8.58 -7.26
N LEU A 150 7.25 7.79 -6.92
CA LEU A 150 8.46 7.64 -7.72
C LEU A 150 8.19 6.99 -9.08
N GLN A 151 7.31 6.00 -9.15
CA GLN A 151 6.92 5.40 -10.42
C GLN A 151 6.20 6.42 -11.31
N HIS A 152 5.31 7.22 -10.75
CA HIS A 152 4.61 8.26 -11.48
C HIS A 152 5.57 9.35 -11.97
N LEU A 153 6.48 9.79 -11.10
CA LEU A 153 7.40 10.89 -11.37
C LEU A 153 8.50 10.51 -12.36
N LEU A 154 9.17 9.40 -12.13
CA LEU A 154 10.41 9.03 -12.80
C LEU A 154 10.27 7.81 -13.72
N GLY A 155 9.36 6.86 -13.39
CA GLY A 155 9.23 5.62 -14.14
C GLY A 155 10.58 4.90 -14.26
N GLU A 156 10.98 4.61 -15.49
CA GLU A 156 12.25 3.93 -15.82
C GLU A 156 13.53 4.74 -15.49
N GLN A 157 13.41 6.01 -15.15
CA GLN A 157 14.55 6.81 -14.70
C GLN A 157 14.92 6.52 -13.24
N TYR A 158 13.95 6.05 -12.43
CA TYR A 158 14.26 5.53 -11.11
C TYR A 158 14.84 4.11 -11.23
N LYS A 159 15.96 3.88 -10.56
CA LYS A 159 16.64 2.58 -10.57
C LYS A 159 16.69 2.01 -9.16
N PRO A 160 15.85 1.02 -8.85
CA PRO A 160 15.99 0.25 -7.62
C PRO A 160 17.38 -0.34 -7.49
N ALA A 161 17.86 -0.51 -6.27
CA ALA A 161 19.21 -1.06 -6.02
C ALA A 161 19.36 -2.51 -6.52
N LYS A 162 18.26 -3.26 -6.49
CA LYS A 162 18.20 -4.65 -6.95
C LYS A 162 16.80 -4.91 -7.52
N ILE A 163 16.72 -5.67 -8.59
CA ILE A 163 15.46 -6.19 -9.15
C ILE A 163 15.59 -7.70 -9.24
N ASN A 164 14.70 -8.42 -8.60
CA ASN A 164 14.61 -9.87 -8.67
C ASN A 164 13.60 -10.29 -9.73
N GLU A 165 13.72 -11.53 -10.20
CA GLU A 165 12.75 -12.12 -11.11
C GLU A 165 11.39 -12.32 -10.43
N VAL A 166 10.34 -12.18 -11.23
CA VAL A 166 8.98 -12.46 -10.79
C VAL A 166 8.80 -13.97 -10.59
N PRO A 167 8.24 -14.43 -9.47
CA PRO A 167 7.98 -15.84 -9.26
C PRO A 167 7.07 -16.43 -10.34
N ILE A 168 7.31 -17.70 -10.68
CA ILE A 168 6.52 -18.43 -11.67
C ILE A 168 5.10 -18.63 -11.13
N SER A 169 4.10 -18.43 -12.00
CA SER A 169 2.70 -18.71 -11.66
C SER A 169 2.47 -20.20 -11.43
N SER A 170 1.50 -20.52 -10.55
CA SER A 170 1.01 -21.87 -10.41
C SER A 170 0.32 -22.35 -11.72
N ASN A 171 0.20 -23.66 -11.89
CA ASN A 171 -0.61 -24.26 -12.97
C ASN A 171 -2.11 -24.32 -12.61
N SER A 172 -2.54 -23.62 -11.57
CA SER A 172 -3.93 -23.64 -11.13
C SER A 172 -4.83 -22.91 -12.12
N GLU A 173 -6.01 -23.43 -12.34
CA GLU A 173 -7.02 -22.81 -13.22
C GLU A 173 -7.81 -21.73 -12.48
N LYS A 174 -8.16 -20.67 -13.21
CA LYS A 174 -9.08 -19.65 -12.70
C LYS A 174 -10.48 -20.27 -12.58
N LYS A 175 -11.06 -20.12 -11.39
CA LYS A 175 -12.44 -20.58 -11.10
C LYS A 175 -13.11 -19.64 -10.11
N SER A 176 -14.43 -19.67 -10.13
CA SER A 176 -15.25 -19.03 -9.11
C SER A 176 -15.42 -19.99 -7.93
N ILE A 177 -15.19 -19.50 -6.73
CA ILE A 177 -15.28 -20.26 -5.48
C ILE A 177 -16.54 -19.83 -4.76
N THR A 178 -17.39 -20.79 -4.40
CA THR A 178 -18.57 -20.55 -3.56
C THR A 178 -18.17 -20.51 -2.10
N ILE A 179 -18.54 -19.44 -1.42
CA ILE A 179 -18.35 -19.25 0.01
C ILE A 179 -19.73 -19.15 0.66
N ASN A 180 -19.97 -20.05 1.64
CA ASN A 180 -21.22 -20.06 2.38
C ASN A 180 -21.35 -18.80 3.23
N GLY A 181 -22.54 -18.24 3.26
CA GLY A 181 -22.88 -17.08 4.08
C GLY A 181 -22.91 -17.38 5.59
N GLY A 182 -23.74 -16.64 6.30
CA GLY A 182 -23.91 -16.75 7.74
C GLY A 182 -23.27 -15.60 8.51
N LEU A 183 -23.23 -15.74 9.85
CA LEU A 183 -22.58 -14.75 10.70
C LEU A 183 -21.05 -14.93 10.64
N TYR A 184 -20.35 -13.83 10.39
CA TYR A 184 -18.90 -13.77 10.33
C TYR A 184 -18.39 -12.68 11.29
N ASN A 185 -17.32 -12.96 12.02
CA ASN A 185 -16.64 -11.97 12.85
C ASN A 185 -15.63 -11.22 11.99
N MET A 186 -15.99 -10.03 11.56
CA MET A 186 -15.14 -9.12 10.78
C MET A 186 -14.31 -8.25 11.71
N GLY A 187 -13.11 -7.88 11.27
CA GLY A 187 -12.19 -7.02 12.02
C GLY A 187 -11.24 -7.78 12.94
N TYR A 188 -10.45 -7.09 13.73
CA TYR A 188 -9.38 -7.66 14.55
C TYR A 188 -9.74 -7.71 16.02
N SER A 189 -9.40 -8.84 16.69
CA SER A 189 -9.61 -9.09 18.13
C SER A 189 -8.35 -9.55 18.86
N GLY A 190 -7.20 -9.55 18.17
CA GLY A 190 -5.91 -9.92 18.75
C GLY A 190 -5.38 -8.90 19.75
N LYS A 191 -4.17 -9.14 20.24
CA LYS A 191 -3.48 -8.27 21.22
C LYS A 191 -2.32 -7.50 20.61
N ASP A 192 -1.87 -7.92 19.42
CA ASP A 192 -0.80 -7.27 18.71
C ASP A 192 -1.28 -5.98 18.01
N TYR A 193 -0.37 -5.25 17.42
CA TYR A 193 -0.70 -4.04 16.68
C TYR A 193 -1.64 -4.37 15.51
N CYS A 194 -2.69 -3.54 15.35
CA CYS A 194 -3.50 -3.45 14.15
C CYS A 194 -3.83 -1.99 13.87
N TYR A 195 -4.27 -1.69 12.67
CA TYR A 195 -4.77 -0.34 12.37
C TYR A 195 -6.16 -0.13 13.00
N ASP A 196 -6.47 1.12 13.34
CA ASP A 196 -7.74 1.51 13.95
C ASP A 196 -8.96 1.18 13.06
N ILE A 197 -8.80 1.18 11.74
CA ILE A 197 -9.84 0.80 10.78
C ILE A 197 -10.22 -0.69 10.85
N GLU A 198 -9.39 -1.54 11.47
CA GLU A 198 -9.67 -2.96 11.69
C GLU A 198 -10.47 -3.20 12.98
N LEU A 199 -10.74 -2.16 13.76
CA LEU A 199 -11.40 -2.24 15.05
C LEU A 199 -12.79 -1.59 15.04
N PRO A 200 -13.71 -2.06 15.91
CA PRO A 200 -13.62 -3.32 16.69
C PRO A 200 -14.00 -4.55 15.86
N GLU A 201 -13.60 -5.74 16.31
CA GLU A 201 -14.21 -6.97 15.78
C GLU A 201 -15.72 -6.92 16.02
N HIS A 202 -16.49 -7.23 15.00
CA HIS A 202 -17.95 -7.19 15.04
C HIS A 202 -18.58 -8.26 14.14
N LYS A 203 -19.83 -8.62 14.45
CA LYS A 203 -20.56 -9.60 13.66
C LYS A 203 -21.18 -8.96 12.44
N THR A 204 -20.91 -9.55 11.26
CA THR A 204 -21.52 -9.19 9.99
C THR A 204 -22.22 -10.40 9.41
N TYR A 205 -23.46 -10.24 8.91
CA TYR A 205 -24.16 -11.28 8.19
C TYR A 205 -23.84 -11.20 6.71
N LEU A 206 -23.40 -12.33 6.14
CA LEU A 206 -23.15 -12.49 4.70
C LEU A 206 -24.15 -13.48 4.10
N ASN A 207 -24.63 -13.19 2.90
CA ASN A 207 -25.30 -14.20 2.07
C ASN A 207 -24.24 -15.10 1.43
N ASP A 208 -24.66 -16.25 0.88
CA ASP A 208 -23.81 -17.05 0.02
C ASP A 208 -23.33 -16.21 -1.16
N TYR A 209 -22.06 -16.32 -1.51
CA TYR A 209 -21.48 -15.56 -2.62
C TYR A 209 -20.40 -16.37 -3.34
N GLN A 210 -20.04 -15.88 -4.50
CA GLN A 210 -18.94 -16.42 -5.28
C GLN A 210 -17.85 -15.37 -5.46
N ILE A 211 -16.58 -15.80 -5.37
CA ILE A 211 -15.41 -14.97 -5.60
C ILE A 211 -14.46 -15.71 -6.54
N ASP A 212 -13.86 -14.99 -7.48
CA ASP A 212 -12.81 -15.58 -8.31
C ASP A 212 -11.56 -15.85 -7.47
N ASN A 213 -10.93 -17.01 -7.69
CA ASN A 213 -9.71 -17.38 -6.96
C ASN A 213 -8.46 -16.61 -7.39
N PHE A 214 -8.51 -15.93 -8.53
CA PHE A 214 -7.43 -15.09 -9.05
C PHE A 214 -7.88 -13.65 -9.26
N LEU A 215 -6.92 -12.76 -9.22
CA LEU A 215 -7.09 -11.37 -9.63
C LEU A 215 -7.56 -11.28 -11.09
N VAL A 216 -8.12 -10.14 -11.48
CA VAL A 216 -8.44 -9.85 -12.88
C VAL A 216 -7.14 -9.60 -13.63
N SER A 217 -6.89 -10.39 -14.67
CA SER A 217 -5.68 -10.29 -15.48
C SER A 217 -5.76 -9.16 -16.52
N ASN A 218 -4.60 -8.71 -16.99
CA ASN A 218 -4.51 -7.80 -18.14
C ASN A 218 -5.20 -8.36 -19.39
N ALA A 219 -5.14 -9.69 -19.61
CA ALA A 219 -5.83 -10.34 -20.73
C ALA A 219 -7.35 -10.15 -20.67
N GLU A 220 -7.94 -10.33 -19.49
CA GLU A 220 -9.39 -10.15 -19.28
C GLU A 220 -9.78 -8.69 -19.41
N TYR A 221 -8.97 -7.78 -18.88
CA TYR A 221 -9.23 -6.35 -18.98
C TYR A 221 -9.12 -5.84 -20.43
N LEU A 222 -8.14 -6.33 -21.19
CA LEU A 222 -8.03 -6.07 -22.63
C LEU A 222 -9.28 -6.52 -23.41
N LYS A 223 -9.90 -7.63 -23.01
CA LYS A 223 -11.16 -8.08 -23.63
C LYS A 223 -12.29 -7.07 -23.37
N PHE A 224 -12.45 -6.61 -22.14
CA PHE A 224 -13.38 -5.53 -21.78
C PHE A 224 -13.16 -4.28 -22.65
N MET A 225 -11.91 -3.83 -22.77
CA MET A 225 -11.57 -2.68 -23.61
C MET A 225 -11.93 -2.88 -25.07
N ASN A 226 -11.56 -4.04 -25.64
CA ASN A 226 -11.80 -4.37 -27.05
C ASN A 226 -13.31 -4.52 -27.38
N GLU A 227 -14.12 -4.91 -26.42
CA GLU A 227 -15.57 -5.01 -26.53
C GLU A 227 -16.30 -3.67 -26.24
N GLY A 228 -15.54 -2.57 -26.19
CA GLY A 228 -16.08 -1.21 -26.09
C GLY A 228 -16.34 -0.73 -24.66
N GLY A 229 -15.71 -1.33 -23.65
CA GLY A 229 -15.91 -1.02 -22.23
C GLY A 229 -15.79 0.47 -21.87
N TYR A 230 -14.91 1.21 -22.52
CA TYR A 230 -14.77 2.66 -22.34
C TYR A 230 -15.71 3.51 -23.22
N ASN A 231 -16.50 2.88 -24.09
CA ASN A 231 -17.41 3.58 -25.01
C ASN A 231 -18.90 3.37 -24.67
N ASP A 232 -19.21 2.42 -23.82
CA ASP A 232 -20.58 2.11 -23.42
C ASP A 232 -20.85 2.58 -21.99
N TYR A 233 -21.59 3.69 -21.87
CA TYR A 233 -21.98 4.28 -20.59
C TYR A 233 -22.78 3.32 -19.69
N SER A 234 -23.42 2.30 -20.26
CA SER A 234 -24.26 1.38 -19.49
C SER A 234 -23.50 0.57 -18.46
N PHE A 235 -22.18 0.42 -18.61
CA PHE A 235 -21.30 -0.25 -17.62
C PHE A 235 -20.89 0.65 -16.47
N TRP A 236 -20.96 1.96 -16.63
CA TRP A 236 -20.34 2.92 -15.71
C TRP A 236 -21.33 3.47 -14.67
N LEU A 237 -20.80 3.82 -13.52
CA LEU A 237 -21.45 4.73 -12.58
C LEU A 237 -21.37 6.17 -13.14
N SER A 238 -22.38 7.00 -12.85
CA SER A 238 -22.51 8.35 -13.41
C SER A 238 -21.22 9.17 -13.30
N ASP A 239 -20.72 9.32 -12.08
CA ASP A 239 -19.50 10.13 -11.83
C ASP A 239 -18.27 9.58 -12.57
N GLY A 240 -18.17 8.25 -12.65
CA GLY A 240 -17.10 7.58 -13.40
C GLY A 240 -17.19 7.86 -14.89
N TRP A 241 -18.39 7.82 -15.46
CA TRP A 241 -18.60 8.14 -16.87
C TRP A 241 -18.23 9.58 -17.20
N ASP A 242 -18.61 10.53 -16.34
CA ASP A 242 -18.27 11.94 -16.51
C ASP A 242 -16.75 12.17 -16.51
N ILE A 243 -16.04 11.47 -15.60
CA ILE A 243 -14.56 11.52 -15.54
C ILE A 243 -13.93 10.92 -16.81
N VAL A 244 -14.41 9.76 -17.26
CA VAL A 244 -13.94 9.10 -18.49
C VAL A 244 -14.09 10.04 -19.68
N LYS A 245 -15.26 10.65 -19.85
CA LYS A 245 -15.53 11.60 -20.95
C LYS A 245 -14.71 12.85 -20.85
N LYS A 246 -14.60 13.43 -19.66
CA LYS A 246 -13.84 14.67 -19.43
C LYS A 246 -12.34 14.52 -19.72
N ASN A 247 -11.78 13.36 -19.35
CA ASN A 247 -10.35 13.09 -19.47
C ASN A 247 -10.02 12.21 -20.69
N GLU A 248 -11.02 11.84 -21.50
CA GLU A 248 -10.87 11.00 -22.69
C GLU A 248 -10.17 9.65 -22.39
N TRP A 249 -10.49 9.08 -21.22
CA TRP A 249 -9.90 7.79 -20.83
C TRP A 249 -10.36 6.66 -21.76
N ASN A 250 -9.43 5.81 -22.14
CA ASN A 250 -9.69 4.66 -23.01
C ASN A 250 -8.87 3.41 -22.62
N ALA A 251 -8.07 3.50 -21.55
CA ALA A 251 -7.22 2.45 -21.03
C ALA A 251 -6.82 2.75 -19.58
N PRO A 252 -6.30 1.77 -18.82
CA PRO A 252 -5.66 1.98 -17.52
C PRO A 252 -4.55 3.03 -17.60
N MET A 253 -4.31 3.74 -16.51
CA MET A 253 -3.21 4.71 -16.42
C MET A 253 -1.88 4.01 -16.78
N TYR A 254 -1.00 4.70 -17.51
CA TYR A 254 0.29 4.22 -18.05
C TYR A 254 0.21 3.21 -19.20
N TRP A 255 -0.99 2.83 -19.65
CA TRP A 255 -1.10 2.06 -20.88
C TRP A 255 -1.14 2.98 -22.09
N GLU A 256 -0.28 2.72 -23.07
CA GLU A 256 -0.18 3.47 -24.32
C GLU A 256 -0.24 2.51 -25.50
N LYS A 257 -0.72 2.96 -26.66
CA LYS A 257 -0.64 2.20 -27.90
C LYS A 257 0.70 2.42 -28.58
N ASP A 258 1.37 1.32 -28.94
CA ASP A 258 2.51 1.31 -29.85
C ASP A 258 2.13 0.44 -31.07
N GLY A 259 1.75 1.09 -32.15
CA GLY A 259 1.13 0.44 -33.29
C GLY A 259 -0.16 -0.29 -32.91
N ASN A 260 -0.19 -1.62 -33.08
CA ASN A 260 -1.33 -2.45 -32.72
C ASN A 260 -1.24 -3.07 -31.31
N GLU A 261 -0.17 -2.82 -30.58
CA GLU A 261 0.07 -3.40 -29.28
C GLU A 261 -0.15 -2.40 -28.15
N TRP A 262 -0.51 -2.90 -26.98
CA TRP A 262 -0.52 -2.13 -25.76
C TRP A 262 0.81 -2.31 -25.02
N ILE A 263 1.38 -1.19 -24.58
CA ILE A 263 2.57 -1.12 -23.76
C ILE A 263 2.26 -0.45 -22.44
N THR A 264 3.04 -0.70 -21.43
CA THR A 264 3.01 0.00 -20.13
C THR A 264 4.40 0.55 -19.80
N ARG A 265 4.43 1.44 -18.82
CA ARG A 265 5.66 1.98 -18.26
C ARG A 265 5.73 1.70 -16.76
N ASP A 266 6.83 1.13 -16.32
CA ASP A 266 7.14 0.87 -14.92
C ASP A 266 8.64 1.11 -14.63
N PHE A 267 9.15 0.65 -13.47
CA PHE A 267 10.57 0.82 -13.12
C PHE A 267 11.54 0.04 -14.03
N VAL A 268 11.06 -0.97 -14.72
CA VAL A 268 11.88 -1.73 -15.67
C VAL A 268 12.04 -0.97 -16.99
N GLY A 269 11.01 -0.22 -17.36
CA GLY A 269 10.96 0.57 -18.58
C GLY A 269 9.64 0.44 -19.33
N LYS A 270 9.63 0.89 -20.58
CA LYS A 270 8.51 0.66 -21.49
C LYS A 270 8.54 -0.78 -21.99
N ARG A 271 7.44 -1.51 -21.79
CA ARG A 271 7.32 -2.91 -22.18
C ARG A 271 5.91 -3.24 -22.67
N LYS A 272 5.79 -4.32 -23.46
CA LYS A 272 4.49 -4.87 -23.82
C LYS A 272 3.75 -5.31 -22.58
N ILE A 273 2.42 -5.12 -22.60
CA ILE A 273 1.55 -5.61 -21.51
C ILE A 273 1.70 -7.13 -21.37
N ASN A 274 2.09 -7.58 -20.20
CA ASN A 274 2.07 -8.99 -19.86
C ASN A 274 0.63 -9.39 -19.52
N LYS A 275 0.05 -10.26 -20.34
CA LYS A 275 -1.35 -10.70 -20.24
C LYS A 275 -1.67 -11.43 -18.93
N ASN A 276 -0.66 -12.02 -18.30
CA ASN A 276 -0.82 -12.80 -17.07
C ASN A 276 -0.61 -11.98 -15.78
N GLU A 277 -0.22 -10.71 -15.87
CA GLU A 277 -0.19 -9.83 -14.72
C GLU A 277 -1.60 -9.35 -14.37
N PRO A 278 -1.87 -9.02 -13.09
CA PRO A 278 -3.10 -8.37 -12.71
C PRO A 278 -3.20 -6.98 -13.34
N VAL A 279 -4.40 -6.59 -13.73
CA VAL A 279 -4.64 -5.21 -14.14
C VAL A 279 -4.46 -4.28 -12.94
N CYS A 280 -3.69 -3.23 -13.09
CA CYS A 280 -3.45 -2.21 -12.07
C CYS A 280 -3.56 -0.82 -12.66
N HIS A 281 -3.45 0.21 -11.80
CA HIS A 281 -3.58 1.62 -12.18
C HIS A 281 -4.95 1.96 -12.78
N ILE A 282 -6.00 1.32 -12.29
CA ILE A 282 -7.39 1.59 -12.60
C ILE A 282 -8.08 2.23 -11.39
N SER A 283 -9.06 3.07 -11.65
CA SER A 283 -9.93 3.65 -10.63
C SER A 283 -10.98 2.65 -10.16
N PHE A 284 -11.64 2.95 -9.04
CA PHE A 284 -12.83 2.24 -8.59
C PHE A 284 -13.92 2.18 -9.67
N TYR A 285 -14.11 3.27 -10.42
CA TYR A 285 -15.11 3.34 -11.49
C TYR A 285 -14.79 2.39 -12.65
N GLU A 286 -13.54 2.28 -13.03
CA GLU A 286 -13.05 1.35 -14.04
C GLU A 286 -13.22 -0.11 -13.60
N ALA A 287 -12.84 -0.41 -12.35
CA ALA A 287 -13.05 -1.74 -11.78
C ALA A 287 -14.55 -2.11 -11.71
N SER A 288 -15.41 -1.17 -11.31
CA SER A 288 -16.86 -1.36 -11.26
C SER A 288 -17.44 -1.58 -12.66
N ALA A 289 -17.00 -0.82 -13.67
CA ALA A 289 -17.45 -0.96 -15.05
C ALA A 289 -17.04 -2.32 -15.64
N TYR A 290 -15.79 -2.73 -15.40
CA TYR A 290 -15.33 -4.08 -15.77
C TYR A 290 -16.21 -5.17 -15.14
N CYS A 291 -16.48 -5.08 -13.83
CA CYS A 291 -17.31 -6.06 -13.15
C CYS A 291 -18.71 -6.13 -13.75
N LYS A 292 -19.33 -4.99 -14.06
CA LYS A 292 -20.66 -4.96 -14.69
C LYS A 292 -20.65 -5.57 -16.08
N TRP A 293 -19.66 -5.28 -16.92
CA TRP A 293 -19.47 -5.91 -18.21
C TRP A 293 -19.32 -7.44 -18.08
N ALA A 294 -18.56 -7.91 -17.09
CA ALA A 294 -18.33 -9.33 -16.82
C ALA A 294 -19.53 -10.03 -16.15
N ASN A 295 -20.66 -9.35 -15.94
CA ASN A 295 -21.81 -9.82 -15.16
C ASN A 295 -21.42 -10.23 -13.73
N LYS A 296 -20.59 -9.41 -13.09
CA LYS A 296 -20.08 -9.56 -11.72
C LYS A 296 -20.23 -8.25 -10.96
N ARG A 297 -19.78 -8.24 -9.73
CA ARG A 297 -19.58 -7.05 -8.91
C ARG A 297 -18.27 -7.14 -8.14
N LEU A 298 -17.81 -6.05 -7.60
CA LEU A 298 -16.76 -6.07 -6.60
C LEU A 298 -17.27 -6.76 -5.32
N PRO A 299 -16.41 -7.49 -4.59
CA PRO A 299 -16.76 -8.00 -3.27
C PRO A 299 -16.95 -6.82 -2.30
N THR A 300 -17.76 -7.01 -1.26
CA THR A 300 -17.73 -6.13 -0.10
C THR A 300 -16.47 -6.42 0.71
N GLU A 301 -16.09 -5.50 1.60
CA GLU A 301 -14.96 -5.69 2.50
C GLU A 301 -15.09 -6.98 3.32
N ALA A 302 -16.27 -7.23 3.91
CA ALA A 302 -16.52 -8.44 4.70
C ALA A 302 -16.48 -9.74 3.88
N GLU A 303 -16.95 -9.73 2.63
CA GLU A 303 -16.83 -10.87 1.72
C GLU A 303 -15.35 -11.14 1.38
N TRP A 304 -14.58 -10.07 1.11
CA TRP A 304 -13.17 -10.19 0.81
C TRP A 304 -12.38 -10.70 2.01
N GLU A 305 -12.61 -10.12 3.21
CA GLU A 305 -11.94 -10.55 4.44
C GLU A 305 -12.24 -12.01 4.77
N LYS A 306 -13.52 -12.44 4.67
CA LYS A 306 -13.88 -13.84 4.90
C LYS A 306 -13.18 -14.77 3.91
N ALA A 307 -13.16 -14.42 2.62
CA ALA A 307 -12.48 -15.21 1.58
C ALA A 307 -10.96 -15.33 1.83
N ALA A 308 -10.36 -14.28 2.41
CA ALA A 308 -8.94 -14.24 2.72
C ALA A 308 -8.58 -15.03 3.99
N LEU A 309 -9.32 -14.85 5.08
CA LEU A 309 -8.86 -15.19 6.43
C LEU A 309 -9.61 -16.33 7.11
N TRP A 310 -10.81 -16.67 6.64
CA TRP A 310 -11.61 -17.71 7.31
C TRP A 310 -11.26 -19.11 6.81
N ASN A 311 -11.16 -20.04 7.75
CA ASN A 311 -10.98 -21.46 7.49
C ASN A 311 -12.23 -22.22 7.95
N ASP A 312 -13.06 -22.69 7.02
CA ASP A 312 -14.31 -23.42 7.32
C ASP A 312 -14.08 -24.77 8.01
N GLU A 313 -12.96 -25.47 7.69
CA GLU A 313 -12.67 -26.78 8.27
C GLU A 313 -12.30 -26.68 9.76
N LYS A 314 -11.56 -25.62 10.12
CA LYS A 314 -11.09 -25.37 11.48
C LYS A 314 -12.01 -24.43 12.27
N GLU A 315 -12.95 -23.79 11.60
CA GLU A 315 -13.83 -22.75 12.16
C GLU A 315 -13.04 -21.63 12.87
N VAL A 316 -11.94 -21.21 12.26
CA VAL A 316 -11.07 -20.15 12.79
C VAL A 316 -10.77 -19.08 11.76
N LYS A 317 -10.58 -17.87 12.24
CA LYS A 317 -10.01 -16.76 11.48
C LYS A 317 -8.51 -16.73 11.72
N THR A 318 -7.73 -16.58 10.65
CA THR A 318 -6.27 -16.47 10.69
C THR A 318 -5.82 -15.01 10.51
N ASP A 319 -4.57 -14.70 10.85
CA ASP A 319 -4.02 -13.35 10.70
C ASP A 319 -3.67 -13.04 9.23
N PHE A 320 -3.31 -14.06 8.46
CA PHE A 320 -2.98 -13.97 7.04
C PHE A 320 -3.71 -15.07 6.26
N PRO A 321 -3.83 -14.94 4.94
CA PRO A 321 -4.52 -15.95 4.10
C PRO A 321 -4.00 -17.37 4.28
N TRP A 322 -2.70 -17.56 4.50
CA TRP A 322 -2.05 -18.86 4.69
C TRP A 322 -2.01 -19.34 6.14
N GLY A 323 -2.39 -18.52 7.11
CA GLY A 323 -2.36 -18.87 8.54
C GLY A 323 -1.83 -17.72 9.41
N SER A 324 -1.11 -18.05 10.49
CA SER A 324 -0.58 -17.05 11.43
C SER A 324 0.96 -16.90 11.34
N GLU A 325 1.61 -17.54 10.36
CA GLU A 325 3.04 -17.35 10.13
C GLU A 325 3.30 -15.98 9.50
N LYS A 326 4.39 -15.32 9.95
CA LYS A 326 4.77 -14.02 9.40
C LYS A 326 4.98 -14.09 7.88
N PRO A 327 4.61 -13.05 7.13
CA PRO A 327 4.82 -12.99 5.69
C PRO A 327 6.29 -13.17 5.31
N THR A 328 6.52 -13.89 4.22
CA THR A 328 7.82 -14.06 3.59
C THR A 328 7.67 -13.90 2.08
N ASP A 329 8.79 -13.84 1.36
CA ASP A 329 8.85 -13.80 -0.11
C ASP A 329 8.29 -15.05 -0.81
N SER A 330 7.99 -16.12 -0.05
CA SER A 330 7.27 -17.29 -0.57
C SER A 330 5.74 -17.14 -0.50
N HIS A 331 5.24 -16.19 0.30
CA HIS A 331 3.81 -16.00 0.52
C HIS A 331 3.21 -14.86 -0.33
N ALA A 332 3.97 -13.80 -0.53
CA ALA A 332 3.46 -12.59 -1.19
C ALA A 332 4.56 -11.77 -1.88
N ASN A 333 4.15 -10.86 -2.77
CA ASN A 333 5.01 -9.87 -3.38
C ASN A 333 5.26 -8.71 -2.40
N LEU A 334 6.24 -8.87 -1.54
CA LEU A 334 6.62 -7.90 -0.53
C LEU A 334 7.76 -6.98 -1.02
N LEU A 335 7.94 -5.82 -0.38
CA LEU A 335 9.04 -4.91 -0.71
C LEU A 335 10.41 -5.60 -0.57
N GLU A 336 10.56 -6.44 0.46
CA GLU A 336 11.77 -7.21 0.73
C GLU A 336 12.11 -8.23 -0.37
N SER A 337 11.11 -8.65 -1.16
CA SER A 337 11.32 -9.53 -2.31
C SER A 337 12.09 -8.86 -3.44
N ASN A 338 12.14 -7.52 -3.47
CA ASN A 338 12.80 -6.72 -4.51
C ASN A 338 12.36 -7.05 -5.95
N VAL A 339 11.11 -7.43 -6.14
CA VAL A 339 10.55 -7.71 -7.48
C VAL A 339 10.29 -6.41 -8.24
N TRP A 340 9.83 -5.36 -7.55
CA TRP A 340 9.58 -4.02 -8.10
C TRP A 340 8.58 -3.98 -9.27
N ASN A 341 7.76 -4.99 -9.38
CA ASN A 341 6.76 -5.12 -10.44
C ASN A 341 5.59 -5.98 -9.97
N CYS A 342 4.50 -6.02 -10.73
CA CYS A 342 3.44 -6.98 -10.51
C CYS A 342 3.96 -8.41 -10.73
N SER A 343 3.55 -9.33 -9.87
CA SER A 343 3.69 -10.76 -10.14
C SER A 343 2.52 -11.25 -10.99
N ASN A 344 2.72 -12.33 -11.75
CA ASN A 344 1.63 -12.94 -12.50
C ASN A 344 0.50 -13.40 -11.56
N ILE A 345 -0.73 -13.42 -12.06
CA ILE A 345 -1.87 -14.02 -11.34
C ILE A 345 -1.55 -15.49 -11.02
N GLY A 346 -1.95 -15.94 -9.83
CA GLY A 346 -1.67 -17.31 -9.37
C GLY A 346 -0.22 -17.57 -8.95
N SER A 347 0.62 -16.54 -8.84
CA SER A 347 1.90 -16.65 -8.14
C SER A 347 1.69 -16.84 -6.64
N TYR A 348 2.72 -17.31 -5.93
CA TYR A 348 2.69 -17.52 -4.47
C TYR A 348 1.71 -18.60 -4.01
N GLU A 349 1.93 -19.83 -4.44
CA GLU A 349 1.11 -20.99 -4.04
C GLU A 349 0.97 -21.14 -2.52
N ASN A 350 2.03 -20.79 -1.77
CA ASN A 350 2.03 -20.84 -0.31
C ASN A 350 1.26 -19.69 0.35
N GLY A 351 0.90 -18.67 -0.42
CA GLY A 351 0.19 -17.48 0.06
C GLY A 351 -1.31 -17.50 -0.17
N LYS A 352 -1.88 -18.61 -0.67
CA LYS A 352 -3.32 -18.73 -0.91
C LYS A 352 -4.11 -18.91 0.37
N SER A 353 -5.34 -18.43 0.37
CA SER A 353 -6.27 -18.62 1.48
C SER A 353 -6.77 -20.07 1.59
N SER A 354 -7.39 -20.41 2.71
CA SER A 354 -8.03 -21.72 2.92
C SER A 354 -9.07 -22.06 1.85
N TYR A 355 -9.75 -21.06 1.28
CA TYR A 355 -10.65 -21.22 0.13
C TYR A 355 -9.93 -21.39 -1.21
N GLY A 356 -8.62 -21.18 -1.24
CA GLY A 356 -7.81 -21.24 -2.45
C GLY A 356 -7.81 -19.97 -3.28
N CYS A 357 -8.11 -18.80 -2.68
CA CYS A 357 -7.93 -17.50 -3.29
C CYS A 357 -6.45 -17.07 -3.19
N TYR A 358 -5.91 -16.54 -4.27
CA TYR A 358 -4.50 -16.14 -4.38
C TYR A 358 -4.34 -14.63 -4.15
N GLN A 359 -3.19 -14.26 -3.62
CA GLN A 359 -2.75 -12.86 -3.54
C GLN A 359 -3.75 -11.96 -2.78
N MET A 360 -4.28 -12.48 -1.68
CA MET A 360 -5.24 -11.81 -0.79
C MET A 360 -4.53 -11.08 0.37
N ILE A 361 -3.52 -10.27 0.06
CA ILE A 361 -2.75 -9.51 1.05
C ILE A 361 -2.39 -8.14 0.47
#